data_a9e4aeb2682930c93be008bb481316fc
#
_entry.id   a9e4aeb2682930c93be008bb481316fc
#
_cell.length_a   1.000
_cell.length_b   1.000
_cell.length_c   1.000
_cell.angle_alpha   90.00
_cell.angle_beta   90.00
_cell.angle_gamma   90.00
#
_symmetry.space_group_name_H-M   'P 1'
#
loop_
_entity.id
_entity.type
_entity.pdbx_description
1 polymer ?
#
loop_
_entity_poly.entity_id
_entity_poly.type
_entity_poly.pdbx_seq_one_letter_code
_entity_poly.pdbx_strand_id
1 'polypeptide(L)'
;PEICECDHVVGSVTAKAAAECGLAEGTPVVAGGLDAACGTLGAGVIHPGETQEQGGQAGGMSICIDEYKADPRLILGYHVIPGKWLLQGGTTGGGGVMRWFEREFADYERMMKEQTGASSLNQLNEIAEKINPGSDGVVFLPYMSGERSPIWNPYAKGVFYGLDFAKTKGHMVRACMEGVALSLRHNLEVA
;
A
#
# COMPACT_ATOMS: atom_id res chain seq x y z
N PRO A 1 -30.64 -6.75 5.97
CA PRO A 1 -30.10 -5.45 6.32
C PRO A 1 -30.39 -4.47 5.17
N GLU A 2 -30.70 -3.24 5.53
CA GLU A 2 -30.87 -2.16 4.58
C GLU A 2 -29.49 -1.68 4.10
N ILE A 3 -29.38 -1.41 2.81
CA ILE A 3 -28.16 -0.82 2.21
C ILE A 3 -28.38 0.69 2.16
N CYS A 4 -27.45 1.45 2.72
CA CYS A 4 -27.51 2.90 2.77
C CYS A 4 -26.15 3.53 2.47
N GLU A 5 -26.15 4.83 2.20
CA GLU A 5 -24.93 5.60 1.97
C GLU A 5 -24.05 5.64 3.22
N CYS A 6 -22.76 5.84 3.03
CA CYS A 6 -21.75 5.77 4.10
C CYS A 6 -21.96 6.81 5.21
N ASP A 7 -22.53 7.98 4.88
CA ASP A 7 -22.81 9.08 5.80
C ASP A 7 -24.22 8.99 6.44
N HIS A 8 -25.02 7.99 6.03
CA HIS A 8 -26.35 7.81 6.59
C HIS A 8 -26.29 7.51 8.09
N VAL A 9 -27.05 8.25 8.89
CA VAL A 9 -27.14 8.05 10.34
C VAL A 9 -27.98 6.81 10.63
N VAL A 10 -27.35 5.76 11.12
CA VAL A 10 -27.98 4.46 11.43
C VAL A 10 -28.38 4.34 12.90
N GLY A 11 -27.99 5.29 13.74
CA GLY A 11 -28.31 5.30 15.18
C GLY A 11 -27.55 6.38 15.93
N SER A 12 -27.48 6.22 17.24
CA SER A 12 -26.72 7.09 18.13
C SER A 12 -26.02 6.30 19.23
N VAL A 13 -24.97 6.88 19.79
CA VAL A 13 -24.22 6.32 20.92
C VAL A 13 -25.14 6.21 22.11
N THR A 14 -25.31 5.00 22.67
CA THR A 14 -26.12 4.73 23.87
C THR A 14 -25.38 5.17 25.13
N ALA A 15 -26.09 5.40 26.22
CA ALA A 15 -25.50 5.72 27.54
C ALA A 15 -24.43 4.70 27.96
N LYS A 16 -24.65 3.40 27.70
CA LYS A 16 -23.66 2.34 27.98
C LYS A 16 -22.41 2.50 27.16
N ALA A 17 -22.54 2.65 25.84
CA ALA A 17 -21.38 2.84 24.94
C ALA A 17 -20.63 4.13 25.26
N ALA A 18 -21.34 5.21 25.56
CA ALA A 18 -20.76 6.48 25.99
C ALA A 18 -19.82 6.30 27.21
N ALA A 19 -20.30 5.57 28.22
CA ALA A 19 -19.52 5.30 29.45
C ALA A 19 -18.29 4.40 29.17
N GLU A 20 -18.41 3.42 28.26
CA GLU A 20 -17.30 2.49 27.94
C GLU A 20 -16.24 3.11 27.03
N CYS A 21 -16.64 3.98 26.07
CA CYS A 21 -15.76 4.53 25.05
C CYS A 21 -15.33 5.99 25.29
N GLY A 22 -15.85 6.65 26.32
CA GLY A 22 -15.57 8.06 26.59
C GLY A 22 -16.20 9.03 25.58
N LEU A 23 -17.26 8.61 24.89
CA LEU A 23 -18.00 9.42 23.93
C LEU A 23 -19.21 10.10 24.64
N ALA A 24 -19.79 11.12 23.99
CA ALA A 24 -21.03 11.69 24.44
C ALA A 24 -22.24 10.81 24.05
N GLU A 25 -23.18 10.59 24.97
CA GLU A 25 -24.45 9.95 24.64
C GLU A 25 -25.20 10.76 23.58
N GLY A 26 -25.84 10.06 22.65
CA GLY A 26 -26.56 10.70 21.54
C GLY A 26 -25.71 11.12 20.36
N THR A 27 -24.37 10.93 20.39
CA THR A 27 -23.50 11.17 19.23
C THR A 27 -24.00 10.34 18.04
N PRO A 28 -24.22 10.96 16.85
CA PRO A 28 -24.65 10.22 15.67
C PRO A 28 -23.67 9.12 15.27
N VAL A 29 -24.20 7.96 14.92
CA VAL A 29 -23.45 6.83 14.37
C VAL A 29 -23.85 6.67 12.90
N VAL A 30 -22.89 6.76 11.99
CA VAL A 30 -23.10 6.59 10.55
C VAL A 30 -22.81 5.16 10.11
N ALA A 31 -23.33 4.79 8.93
CA ALA A 31 -23.11 3.46 8.36
C ALA A 31 -21.62 3.14 8.14
N GLY A 32 -20.83 4.14 7.78
CA GLY A 32 -19.41 3.97 7.46
C GLY A 32 -19.17 3.30 6.10
N GLY A 33 -17.91 3.10 5.76
CA GLY A 33 -17.50 2.54 4.47
C GLY A 33 -16.30 1.62 4.58
N LEU A 34 -15.91 1.05 3.44
CA LEU A 34 -14.70 0.25 3.33
C LEU A 34 -13.48 1.10 3.73
N ASP A 35 -12.57 0.53 4.50
CA ASP A 35 -11.37 1.20 5.02
C ASP A 35 -10.54 1.88 3.92
N ALA A 36 -10.31 1.19 2.79
CA ALA A 36 -9.58 1.75 1.64
C ALA A 36 -10.30 2.97 1.03
N ALA A 37 -11.64 2.95 0.94
CA ALA A 37 -12.41 4.07 0.41
C ALA A 37 -12.45 5.25 1.40
N CYS A 38 -12.56 4.96 2.71
CA CYS A 38 -12.45 5.97 3.76
C CYS A 38 -11.04 6.59 3.79
N GLY A 39 -10.00 5.78 3.64
CA GLY A 39 -8.61 6.23 3.54
C GLY A 39 -8.37 7.11 2.31
N THR A 40 -8.99 6.78 1.18
CA THR A 40 -8.94 7.58 -0.05
C THR A 40 -9.58 8.95 0.16
N LEU A 41 -10.75 9.00 0.82
CA LEU A 41 -11.37 10.26 1.22
C LEU A 41 -10.48 11.06 2.18
N GLY A 42 -9.90 10.38 3.19
CA GLY A 42 -9.00 11.01 4.16
C GLY A 42 -7.74 11.61 3.54
N ALA A 43 -7.29 11.08 2.41
CA ALA A 43 -6.21 11.63 1.60
C ALA A 43 -6.63 12.79 0.69
N GLY A 44 -7.92 13.16 0.69
CA GLY A 44 -8.46 14.25 -0.12
C GLY A 44 -8.72 13.89 -1.58
N VAL A 45 -8.71 12.62 -1.94
CA VAL A 45 -9.00 12.16 -3.32
C VAL A 45 -10.51 12.12 -3.50
N ILE A 46 -11.05 13.16 -4.13
CA ILE A 46 -12.49 13.41 -4.29
C ILE A 46 -12.89 13.76 -5.72
N HIS A 47 -11.93 14.09 -6.58
CA HIS A 47 -12.20 14.43 -7.99
C HIS A 47 -11.69 13.32 -8.93
N PRO A 48 -12.36 13.13 -10.09
CA PRO A 48 -11.91 12.15 -11.09
C PRO A 48 -10.48 12.38 -11.53
N GLY A 49 -9.71 11.28 -11.59
CA GLY A 49 -8.29 11.29 -11.93
C GLY A 49 -7.35 11.50 -10.74
N GLU A 50 -7.84 11.98 -9.60
CA GLU A 50 -7.03 12.03 -8.39
C GLU A 50 -6.73 10.61 -7.90
N THR A 51 -5.52 10.43 -7.38
CA THR A 51 -5.00 9.11 -7.00
C THR A 51 -4.37 9.16 -5.62
N GLN A 52 -4.64 8.14 -4.83
CA GLN A 52 -3.97 7.87 -3.57
C GLN A 52 -3.09 6.63 -3.71
N GLU A 53 -1.87 6.68 -3.19
CA GLU A 53 -1.04 5.52 -2.92
C GLU A 53 -1.13 5.15 -1.44
N GLN A 54 -1.27 3.87 -1.15
CA GLN A 54 -1.26 3.31 0.21
C GLN A 54 -0.04 2.43 0.38
N GLY A 55 0.97 2.94 1.12
CA GLY A 55 2.16 2.18 1.50
C GLY A 55 2.01 1.59 2.90
N GLY A 56 1.93 0.26 2.97
CA GLY A 56 1.90 -0.50 4.22
C GLY A 56 2.70 -1.80 4.08
N GLN A 57 2.24 -2.88 4.70
CA GLN A 57 2.78 -4.23 4.49
C GLN A 57 2.67 -4.62 3.01
N ALA A 58 1.51 -4.43 2.42
CA ALA A 58 1.26 -4.46 0.99
C ALA A 58 1.28 -3.03 0.42
N GLY A 59 1.37 -2.88 -0.89
CA GLY A 59 1.16 -1.62 -1.59
C GLY A 59 -0.21 -1.59 -2.25
N GLY A 60 -0.77 -0.42 -2.45
CA GLY A 60 -2.05 -0.25 -3.13
C GLY A 60 -2.20 1.15 -3.68
N MET A 61 -3.07 1.28 -4.66
CA MET A 61 -3.48 2.58 -5.18
C MET A 61 -4.99 2.62 -5.39
N SER A 62 -5.57 3.80 -5.28
CA SER A 62 -6.98 4.07 -5.58
C SER A 62 -7.09 5.31 -6.45
N ILE A 63 -7.82 5.22 -7.53
CA ILE A 63 -8.10 6.34 -8.45
C ILE A 63 -9.59 6.64 -8.39
N CYS A 64 -9.94 7.91 -8.12
CA CYS A 64 -11.32 8.38 -8.18
C CYS A 64 -11.78 8.50 -9.63
N ILE A 65 -12.96 7.95 -9.94
CA ILE A 65 -13.63 8.10 -11.23
C ILE A 65 -15.11 8.40 -11.02
N ASP A 66 -15.75 9.06 -11.99
CA ASP A 66 -17.17 9.43 -11.96
C ASP A 66 -18.05 8.57 -12.87
N GLU A 67 -17.44 7.61 -13.57
CA GLU A 67 -18.11 6.65 -14.43
C GLU A 67 -17.91 5.22 -13.96
N TYR A 68 -18.89 4.35 -14.19
CA TYR A 68 -18.71 2.92 -14.06
C TYR A 68 -17.78 2.40 -15.16
N LYS A 69 -16.52 2.13 -14.82
CA LYS A 69 -15.53 1.62 -15.75
C LYS A 69 -14.80 0.44 -15.11
N ALA A 70 -15.25 -0.77 -15.41
CA ALA A 70 -14.64 -1.99 -14.88
C ALA A 70 -13.51 -2.49 -15.80
N ASP A 71 -12.39 -2.89 -15.20
CA ASP A 71 -11.33 -3.66 -15.86
C ASP A 71 -11.07 -4.93 -15.03
N PRO A 72 -11.09 -6.14 -15.61
CA PRO A 72 -10.91 -7.39 -14.85
C PRO A 72 -9.53 -7.52 -14.19
N ARG A 73 -8.58 -6.68 -14.57
CA ARG A 73 -7.24 -6.63 -13.97
C ARG A 73 -7.20 -5.80 -12.70
N LEU A 74 -8.20 -4.94 -12.45
CA LEU A 74 -8.31 -4.05 -11.30
C LEU A 74 -9.54 -4.38 -10.47
N ILE A 75 -9.65 -3.77 -9.31
CA ILE A 75 -10.83 -3.82 -8.45
C ILE A 75 -11.62 -2.53 -8.68
N LEU A 76 -12.90 -2.67 -8.98
CA LEU A 76 -13.83 -1.54 -9.00
C LEU A 76 -14.67 -1.56 -7.73
N GLY A 77 -14.63 -0.49 -6.97
CA GLY A 77 -15.42 -0.29 -5.76
C GLY A 77 -16.18 1.02 -5.78
N TYR A 78 -17.10 1.18 -4.84
CA TYR A 78 -17.72 2.47 -4.57
C TYR A 78 -16.78 3.36 -3.77
N HIS A 79 -16.78 4.63 -4.12
CA HIS A 79 -16.26 5.67 -3.22
C HIS A 79 -17.25 5.90 -2.07
N VAL A 80 -16.78 6.40 -0.93
CA VAL A 80 -17.67 6.86 0.16
C VAL A 80 -18.42 8.16 -0.19
N ILE A 81 -18.04 8.82 -1.29
CA ILE A 81 -18.77 9.97 -1.84
C ILE A 81 -19.81 9.44 -2.83
N PRO A 82 -21.10 9.74 -2.64
CA PRO A 82 -22.16 9.30 -3.53
C PRO A 82 -21.90 9.65 -5.02
N GLY A 83 -22.20 8.71 -5.91
CA GLY A 83 -22.02 8.87 -7.35
C GLY A 83 -20.59 8.78 -7.87
N LYS A 84 -19.62 8.42 -7.00
CA LYS A 84 -18.24 8.22 -7.40
C LYS A 84 -17.79 6.77 -7.21
N TRP A 85 -16.79 6.39 -7.97
CA TRP A 85 -16.20 5.05 -7.98
C TRP A 85 -14.71 5.14 -7.69
N LEU A 86 -14.14 4.01 -7.30
CA LEU A 86 -12.71 3.83 -7.12
C LEU A 86 -12.22 2.68 -8.00
N LEU A 87 -11.30 2.97 -8.92
CA LEU A 87 -10.44 1.94 -9.50
C LEU A 87 -9.29 1.70 -8.55
N GLN A 88 -9.13 0.46 -8.11
CA GLN A 88 -8.15 0.09 -7.11
C GLN A 88 -7.23 -1.02 -7.63
N GLY A 89 -5.96 -0.84 -7.38
CA GLY A 89 -4.94 -1.84 -7.63
C GLY A 89 -4.12 -2.12 -6.38
N GLY A 90 -3.59 -3.32 -6.25
CA GLY A 90 -2.78 -3.65 -5.08
C GLY A 90 -1.74 -4.71 -5.36
N THR A 91 -0.54 -4.49 -4.87
CA THR A 91 0.55 -5.47 -4.84
C THR A 91 0.67 -6.09 -3.46
N THR A 92 1.03 -7.37 -3.40
CA THR A 92 1.30 -8.07 -2.14
C THR A 92 2.63 -7.64 -1.52
N GLY A 93 3.55 -7.11 -2.32
CA GLY A 93 4.87 -6.68 -1.93
C GLY A 93 5.00 -5.17 -1.76
N GLY A 94 4.54 -4.62 -0.65
CA GLY A 94 4.77 -3.21 -0.28
C GLY A 94 5.98 -3.04 0.65
N GLY A 95 5.82 -2.26 1.72
CA GLY A 95 6.82 -2.08 2.76
C GLY A 95 7.27 -3.37 3.45
N GLY A 96 6.44 -4.43 3.35
CA GLY A 96 6.80 -5.77 3.80
C GLY A 96 8.04 -6.34 3.14
N VAL A 97 8.34 -5.96 1.89
CA VAL A 97 9.56 -6.33 1.19
C VAL A 97 10.79 -5.78 1.91
N MET A 98 10.75 -4.51 2.33
CA MET A 98 11.85 -3.89 3.05
C MET A 98 12.05 -4.49 4.45
N ARG A 99 10.96 -4.84 5.14
CA ARG A 99 11.04 -5.53 6.44
C ARG A 99 11.57 -6.96 6.30
N TRP A 100 11.19 -7.65 5.24
CA TRP A 100 11.78 -8.95 4.92
C TRP A 100 13.28 -8.83 4.64
N PHE A 101 13.68 -7.85 3.81
CA PHE A 101 15.09 -7.62 3.50
C PHE A 101 15.89 -7.27 4.77
N GLU A 102 15.36 -6.38 5.62
CA GLU A 102 15.95 -6.04 6.92
C GLU A 102 16.17 -7.28 7.78
N ARG A 103 15.17 -8.15 7.86
CA ARG A 103 15.23 -9.35 8.70
C ARG A 103 16.25 -10.36 8.19
N GLU A 104 16.31 -10.58 6.88
CA GLU A 104 17.09 -11.68 6.29
C GLU A 104 18.52 -11.27 5.89
N PHE A 105 18.77 -10.01 5.59
CA PHE A 105 20.02 -9.56 4.97
C PHE A 105 20.71 -8.38 5.66
N ALA A 106 20.13 -7.83 6.73
CA ALA A 106 20.63 -6.62 7.37
C ALA A 106 21.11 -6.84 8.81
N ASP A 107 21.86 -7.92 9.07
CA ASP A 107 22.38 -8.24 10.41
C ASP A 107 23.28 -7.12 10.94
N TYR A 108 24.14 -6.55 10.10
CA TYR A 108 25.01 -5.44 10.48
C TYR A 108 24.21 -4.20 10.87
N GLU A 109 23.24 -3.80 10.08
CA GLU A 109 22.42 -2.63 10.34
C GLU A 109 21.53 -2.80 11.58
N ARG A 110 21.09 -4.03 11.86
CA ARG A 110 20.36 -4.36 13.11
C ARG A 110 21.28 -4.30 14.31
N MET A 111 22.48 -4.83 14.23
CA MET A 111 23.48 -4.74 15.29
C MET A 111 23.83 -3.27 15.59
N MET A 112 24.03 -2.45 14.55
CA MET A 112 24.28 -1.01 14.70
C MET A 112 23.12 -0.28 15.35
N LYS A 113 21.88 -0.67 15.03
CA LYS A 113 20.68 -0.13 15.69
C LYS A 113 20.68 -0.41 17.20
N GLU A 114 21.06 -1.63 17.62
CA GLU A 114 21.14 -1.98 19.04
C GLU A 114 22.22 -1.18 19.77
N GLN A 115 23.35 -0.92 19.13
CA GLN A 115 24.48 -0.20 19.71
C GLN A 115 24.30 1.31 19.74
N THR A 116 23.69 1.89 18.70
CA THR A 116 23.68 3.35 18.49
C THR A 116 22.28 3.95 18.54
N GLY A 117 21.22 3.14 18.48
CA GLY A 117 19.85 3.61 18.33
C GLY A 117 19.47 4.01 16.89
N ALA A 118 20.41 3.99 15.93
CA ALA A 118 20.15 4.35 14.54
C ALA A 118 19.24 3.32 13.85
N SER A 119 18.17 3.79 13.18
CA SER A 119 17.24 2.91 12.47
C SER A 119 17.95 2.07 11.39
N SER A 120 17.80 0.74 11.45
CA SER A 120 18.32 -0.17 10.43
C SER A 120 17.75 0.11 9.03
N LEU A 121 16.47 0.46 8.93
CA LEU A 121 15.87 0.85 7.65
C LEU A 121 16.47 2.16 7.10
N ASN A 122 16.77 3.14 7.96
CA ASN A 122 17.44 4.35 7.50
C ASN A 122 18.85 4.06 6.98
N GLN A 123 19.59 3.18 7.63
CA GLN A 123 20.91 2.75 7.15
C GLN A 123 20.81 2.04 5.78
N LEU A 124 19.77 1.21 5.57
CA LEU A 124 19.50 0.59 4.28
C LEU A 124 19.15 1.66 3.21
N ASN A 125 18.38 2.68 3.56
CA ASN A 125 18.08 3.80 2.66
C ASN A 125 19.35 4.53 2.23
N GLU A 126 20.24 4.82 3.17
CA GLU A 126 21.52 5.51 2.90
C GLU A 126 22.43 4.74 1.95
N ILE A 127 22.45 3.40 2.03
CA ILE A 127 23.24 2.60 1.08
C ILE A 127 22.57 2.49 -0.30
N ALA A 128 21.24 2.47 -0.35
CA ALA A 128 20.48 2.48 -1.60
C ALA A 128 20.59 3.82 -2.33
N GLU A 129 20.63 4.94 -1.60
CA GLU A 129 20.76 6.30 -2.15
C GLU A 129 22.04 6.48 -2.97
N LYS A 130 23.10 5.75 -2.64
CA LYS A 130 24.39 5.76 -3.34
C LYS A 130 24.37 5.01 -4.68
N ILE A 131 23.32 4.28 -4.97
CA ILE A 131 23.14 3.50 -6.20
C ILE A 131 22.31 4.31 -7.19
N ASN A 132 22.68 4.31 -8.44
CA ASN A 132 21.93 5.01 -9.49
C ASN A 132 20.50 4.45 -9.65
N PRO A 133 19.54 5.28 -10.10
CA PRO A 133 18.23 4.80 -10.52
C PRO A 133 18.34 3.69 -11.56
N GLY A 134 17.51 2.65 -11.45
CA GLY A 134 17.58 1.44 -12.25
C GLY A 134 18.53 0.39 -11.68
N SER A 135 19.11 0.65 -10.49
CA SER A 135 19.92 -0.29 -9.69
C SER A 135 21.04 -0.97 -10.52
N ASP A 136 21.61 -0.22 -11.49
CA ASP A 136 22.59 -0.71 -12.47
C ASP A 136 22.19 -2.06 -13.12
N GLY A 137 20.90 -2.18 -13.46
CA GLY A 137 20.30 -3.35 -14.12
C GLY A 137 19.82 -4.47 -13.19
N VAL A 138 19.88 -4.29 -11.88
CA VAL A 138 19.25 -5.24 -10.94
C VAL A 138 17.76 -4.93 -10.86
N VAL A 139 16.93 -5.92 -11.14
CA VAL A 139 15.46 -5.82 -11.05
C VAL A 139 14.98 -6.77 -9.96
N PHE A 140 14.05 -6.28 -9.14
CA PHE A 140 13.35 -7.11 -8.15
C PHE A 140 11.86 -7.20 -8.49
N LEU A 141 11.34 -8.41 -8.54
CA LEU A 141 9.90 -8.67 -8.62
C LEU A 141 9.35 -8.87 -7.20
N PRO A 142 8.46 -8.01 -6.69
CA PRO A 142 8.07 -8.01 -5.29
C PRO A 142 6.96 -9.03 -4.94
N TYR A 143 6.75 -10.06 -5.73
CA TYR A 143 5.63 -10.99 -5.65
C TYR A 143 5.82 -12.07 -4.58
N MET A 144 6.18 -11.66 -3.37
CA MET A 144 6.62 -12.56 -2.28
C MET A 144 5.55 -13.54 -1.82
N SER A 145 4.27 -13.20 -1.97
CA SER A 145 3.12 -14.02 -1.53
C SER A 145 2.11 -14.22 -2.67
N GLY A 146 2.61 -14.43 -3.88
CA GLY A 146 1.78 -14.31 -5.07
C GLY A 146 1.60 -12.83 -5.45
N GLU A 147 0.78 -12.56 -6.47
CA GLU A 147 0.44 -11.18 -6.83
C GLU A 147 -1.05 -11.04 -7.12
N ARG A 148 -1.58 -9.87 -6.75
CA ARG A 148 -2.95 -9.43 -7.04
C ARG A 148 -3.00 -8.67 -8.37
N SER A 149 -3.64 -7.54 -8.39
CA SER A 149 -3.76 -6.71 -9.58
C SER A 149 -2.39 -6.16 -10.06
N PRO A 150 -2.17 -6.08 -11.36
CA PRO A 150 -3.06 -6.50 -12.42
C PRO A 150 -2.83 -7.96 -12.87
N ILE A 151 -1.96 -8.70 -12.20
CA ILE A 151 -1.45 -10.03 -12.63
C ILE A 151 -2.37 -11.18 -12.19
N TRP A 152 -2.95 -11.10 -10.99
CA TRP A 152 -3.84 -12.12 -10.39
C TRP A 152 -3.26 -13.53 -10.43
N ASN A 153 -1.99 -13.67 -10.01
CA ASN A 153 -1.31 -14.96 -9.97
C ASN A 153 -0.86 -15.30 -8.53
N PRO A 154 -1.54 -16.23 -7.84
CA PRO A 154 -1.17 -16.62 -6.47
C PRO A 154 0.14 -17.40 -6.39
N TYR A 155 0.65 -17.88 -7.50
CA TYR A 155 1.90 -18.65 -7.57
C TYR A 155 3.12 -17.78 -7.94
N ALA A 156 2.95 -16.51 -8.26
CA ALA A 156 4.05 -15.60 -8.51
C ALA A 156 5.00 -15.54 -7.30
N LYS A 157 6.29 -15.37 -7.55
CA LYS A 157 7.33 -15.33 -6.51
C LYS A 157 8.24 -14.13 -6.67
N GLY A 158 8.87 -13.73 -5.56
CA GLY A 158 9.92 -12.74 -5.57
C GLY A 158 11.14 -13.23 -6.38
N VAL A 159 11.72 -12.35 -7.17
CA VAL A 159 12.89 -12.67 -8.01
C VAL A 159 13.84 -11.48 -8.02
N PHE A 160 15.13 -11.73 -7.81
CA PHE A 160 16.19 -10.83 -8.22
C PHE A 160 16.73 -11.27 -9.57
N TYR A 161 16.76 -10.35 -10.51
CA TYR A 161 17.35 -10.56 -11.84
C TYR A 161 18.49 -9.56 -12.07
N GLY A 162 19.53 -9.96 -12.80
CA GLY A 162 20.64 -9.08 -13.15
C GLY A 162 21.74 -8.97 -12.09
N LEU A 163 21.82 -9.92 -11.15
CA LEU A 163 22.93 -10.00 -10.19
C LEU A 163 24.20 -10.51 -10.88
N ASP A 164 25.32 -9.88 -10.58
CA ASP A 164 26.68 -10.29 -10.93
C ASP A 164 27.63 -9.96 -9.76
N PHE A 165 28.94 -10.29 -9.92
CA PHE A 165 29.93 -10.05 -8.87
C PHE A 165 30.19 -8.57 -8.53
N ALA A 166 29.76 -7.63 -9.37
CA ALA A 166 29.91 -6.19 -9.12
C ALA A 166 28.74 -5.61 -8.28
N LYS A 167 27.65 -6.36 -8.14
CA LYS A 167 26.46 -5.89 -7.41
C LYS A 167 26.64 -6.06 -5.90
N THR A 168 26.25 -5.04 -5.17
CA THR A 168 26.34 -4.97 -3.70
C THR A 168 24.97 -5.04 -3.04
N LYS A 169 24.95 -5.15 -1.72
CA LYS A 169 23.70 -5.02 -0.93
C LYS A 169 22.91 -3.76 -1.32
N GLY A 170 23.58 -2.63 -1.56
CA GLY A 170 22.93 -1.37 -1.96
C GLY A 170 22.09 -1.53 -3.25
N HIS A 171 22.61 -2.24 -4.26
CA HIS A 171 21.84 -2.54 -5.48
C HIS A 171 20.59 -3.38 -5.18
N MET A 172 20.71 -4.38 -4.31
CA MET A 172 19.56 -5.22 -3.94
C MET A 172 18.50 -4.41 -3.18
N VAL A 173 18.90 -3.58 -2.23
CA VAL A 173 17.98 -2.70 -1.49
C VAL A 173 17.28 -1.73 -2.44
N ARG A 174 18.04 -1.08 -3.32
CA ARG A 174 17.50 -0.17 -4.33
C ARG A 174 16.51 -0.88 -5.25
N ALA A 175 16.87 -2.05 -5.75
CA ALA A 175 16.00 -2.85 -6.59
C ALA A 175 14.70 -3.26 -5.89
N CYS A 176 14.74 -3.57 -4.59
CA CYS A 176 13.53 -3.83 -3.80
C CYS A 176 12.60 -2.62 -3.77
N MET A 177 13.12 -1.43 -3.51
CA MET A 177 12.33 -0.19 -3.49
C MET A 177 11.74 0.13 -4.87
N GLU A 178 12.56 0.05 -5.91
CA GLU A 178 12.13 0.31 -7.29
C GLU A 178 11.12 -0.74 -7.78
N GLY A 179 11.31 -2.01 -7.45
CA GLY A 179 10.39 -3.09 -7.80
C GLY A 179 8.99 -2.88 -7.21
N VAL A 180 8.91 -2.45 -5.95
CA VAL A 180 7.62 -2.08 -5.33
C VAL A 180 6.99 -0.88 -6.05
N ALA A 181 7.74 0.18 -6.31
CA ALA A 181 7.24 1.35 -7.02
C ALA A 181 6.78 1.02 -8.46
N LEU A 182 7.53 0.18 -9.18
CA LEU A 182 7.18 -0.27 -10.52
C LEU A 182 5.93 -1.17 -10.54
N SER A 183 5.70 -1.97 -9.51
CA SER A 183 4.46 -2.77 -9.40
C SER A 183 3.22 -1.91 -9.19
N LEU A 184 3.34 -0.80 -8.45
CA LEU A 184 2.28 0.21 -8.34
C LEU A 184 2.07 0.95 -9.67
N ARG A 185 3.14 1.34 -10.36
CA ARG A 185 3.06 1.94 -11.69
C ARG A 185 2.36 1.03 -12.69
N HIS A 186 2.61 -0.29 -12.65
CA HIS A 186 1.93 -1.25 -13.50
C HIS A 186 0.40 -1.21 -13.32
N ASN A 187 -0.08 -1.05 -12.07
CA ASN A 187 -1.50 -0.86 -11.80
C ASN A 187 -2.03 0.47 -12.38
N LEU A 188 -1.26 1.57 -12.28
CA LEU A 188 -1.62 2.87 -12.85
C LEU A 188 -1.70 2.83 -14.38
N GLU A 189 -0.82 2.08 -15.05
CA GLU A 189 -0.82 1.96 -16.52
C GLU A 189 -2.01 1.16 -17.05
N VAL A 190 -2.65 0.34 -16.19
CA VAL A 190 -3.86 -0.41 -16.53
C VAL A 190 -5.13 0.43 -16.31
N ALA A 191 -5.13 1.34 -15.36
CA ALA A 191 -6.27 2.16 -15.00
C ALA A 191 -6.52 3.29 -16.00
#